data_bad434dc0bcb1f7140c6692b9676eb5f
#
_entry.id   bad434dc0bcb1f7140c6692b9676eb5f
#
_cell.length_a   1.000
_cell.length_b   1.000
_cell.length_c   1.000
_cell.angle_alpha   90.00
_cell.angle_beta   90.00
_cell.angle_gamma   90.00
#
_symmetry.space_group_name_H-M   'P 1'
#
loop_
_entity.id
_entity.type
_entity.pdbx_description
1 polymer ?
#
loop_
_entity_poly.entity_id
_entity_poly.type
_entity_poly.pdbx_seq_one_letter_code
_entity_poly.pdbx_strand_id
1 'polypeptide(L)'
;MSWVDMRLHPTERDLFNAAVHMFPANNLVSFHNRHMLKSLNSPISRCIVDHSRHLEIIGANDDQLDSEVLLCHGQHVMLTCNLWVEDGLVNGALGYVKDIFYTTTSKTPQLPMFTTIVFYRYVGVPFN
;
A
#
# COMPACT_ATOMS: atom_id res chain seq x y z
N MET A 1 -21.85 12.94 26.98
CA MET A 1 -20.90 11.83 27.11
C MET A 1 -19.51 12.39 26.83
N SER A 2 -18.70 12.55 27.86
CA SER A 2 -17.35 13.14 27.75
C SER A 2 -16.44 12.07 27.16
N TRP A 3 -15.90 12.31 25.97
CA TRP A 3 -14.81 11.52 25.42
C TRP A 3 -13.56 11.83 26.25
N VAL A 4 -13.19 10.92 27.11
CA VAL A 4 -11.90 10.99 27.79
C VAL A 4 -10.84 10.81 26.71
N ASP A 5 -10.05 11.85 26.47
CA ASP A 5 -8.87 11.84 25.61
C ASP A 5 -7.84 10.89 26.27
N MET A 6 -7.98 9.60 25.99
CA MET A 6 -7.02 8.59 26.44
C MET A 6 -5.76 8.71 25.60
N ARG A 7 -4.91 9.68 25.98
CA ARG A 7 -3.57 9.77 25.41
C ARG A 7 -2.76 8.59 25.91
N LEU A 8 -2.39 7.71 24.98
CA LEU A 8 -1.47 6.62 25.28
C LEU A 8 -0.16 7.17 25.83
N HIS A 9 0.33 6.53 26.88
CA HIS A 9 1.67 6.82 27.39
C HIS A 9 2.71 6.58 26.28
N PRO A 10 3.81 7.35 26.19
CA PRO A 10 4.83 7.18 25.15
C PRO A 10 5.32 5.73 24.97
N THR A 11 5.45 4.98 26.07
CA THR A 11 5.85 3.56 26.05
C THR A 11 4.78 2.62 25.50
N GLU A 12 3.51 3.02 25.49
CA GLU A 12 2.41 2.21 24.95
C GLU A 12 2.26 2.44 23.43
N ARG A 13 2.74 3.56 22.90
CA ARG A 13 2.67 3.87 21.46
C ARG A 13 3.39 2.85 20.61
N ASP A 14 4.51 2.33 21.09
CA ASP A 14 5.31 1.35 20.36
C ASP A 14 4.57 0.03 20.15
N LEU A 15 3.63 -0.31 21.05
CA LEU A 15 2.78 -1.50 20.92
C LEU A 15 1.81 -1.40 19.73
N PHE A 16 1.51 -0.18 19.27
CA PHE A 16 0.57 0.08 18.19
C PHE A 16 1.24 0.47 16.86
N ASN A 17 2.57 0.42 16.78
CA ASN A 17 3.29 0.77 15.55
C ASN A 17 2.89 -0.10 14.34
N ALA A 18 2.49 -1.35 14.57
CA ALA A 18 2.02 -2.27 13.54
C ALA A 18 0.48 -2.25 13.34
N ALA A 19 -0.24 -1.43 14.11
CA ALA A 19 -1.68 -1.34 14.01
C ALA A 19 -2.11 -0.50 12.80
N VAL A 20 -3.33 -0.75 12.30
CA VAL A 20 -3.95 0.11 11.29
C VAL A 20 -4.39 1.41 11.96
N HIS A 21 -3.90 2.52 11.44
CA HIS A 21 -4.23 3.86 11.94
C HIS A 21 -5.36 4.47 11.10
N MET A 22 -6.37 5.00 11.78
CA MET A 22 -7.51 5.67 11.15
C MET A 22 -7.45 7.18 11.39
N PHE A 23 -7.64 7.95 10.35
CA PHE A 23 -7.62 9.41 10.39
C PHE A 23 -8.90 10.00 9.78
N PRO A 24 -9.39 11.14 10.29
CA PRO A 24 -10.61 11.76 9.80
C PRO A 24 -10.47 12.47 8.44
N ALA A 25 -9.23 12.66 7.96
CA ALA A 25 -8.97 13.40 6.72
C ALA A 25 -7.83 12.75 5.91
N ASN A 26 -7.95 12.75 4.58
CA ASN A 26 -7.00 12.11 3.66
C ASN A 26 -5.59 12.72 3.71
N ASN A 27 -5.46 14.03 3.97
CA ASN A 27 -4.16 14.67 4.12
C ASN A 27 -3.37 14.13 5.32
N LEU A 28 -4.07 13.77 6.42
CA LEU A 28 -3.45 13.14 7.59
C LEU A 28 -3.02 11.70 7.29
N VAL A 29 -3.83 10.96 6.53
CA VAL A 29 -3.48 9.63 6.03
C VAL A 29 -2.21 9.69 5.18
N SER A 30 -2.16 10.60 4.21
CA SER A 30 -0.99 10.78 3.34
C SER A 30 0.26 11.18 4.11
N PHE A 31 0.13 12.07 5.09
CA PHE A 31 1.24 12.46 5.96
C PHE A 31 1.78 11.26 6.77
N HIS A 32 0.88 10.51 7.41
CA HIS A 32 1.23 9.33 8.19
C HIS A 32 1.91 8.26 7.32
N ASN A 33 1.33 7.93 6.17
CA ASN A 33 1.87 6.94 5.26
C ASN A 33 3.28 7.32 4.77
N ARG A 34 3.51 8.59 4.42
CA ARG A 34 4.84 9.08 4.02
C ARG A 34 5.85 9.00 5.17
N HIS A 35 5.42 9.27 6.39
CA HIS A 35 6.27 9.13 7.58
C HIS A 35 6.67 7.67 7.80
N MET A 36 5.71 6.75 7.72
CA MET A 36 5.95 5.32 7.87
C MET A 36 6.87 4.77 6.76
N LEU A 37 6.69 5.20 5.50
CA LEU A 37 7.57 4.82 4.41
C LEU A 37 9.02 5.24 4.65
N LYS A 38 9.24 6.45 5.15
CA LYS A 38 10.59 6.94 5.48
C LYS A 38 11.25 6.14 6.60
N SER A 39 10.46 5.64 7.56
CA SER A 39 10.98 4.85 8.69
C SER A 39 11.51 3.48 8.27
N LEU A 40 11.11 2.96 7.10
CA LEU A 40 11.59 1.68 6.56
C LEU A 40 13.04 1.74 6.07
N ASN A 41 13.64 2.91 5.92
CA ASN A 41 15.04 3.11 5.47
C ASN A 41 15.39 2.35 4.17
N SER A 42 14.41 2.11 3.32
CA SER A 42 14.56 1.43 2.03
C SER A 42 14.24 2.38 0.88
N PRO A 43 14.78 2.17 -0.32
CA PRO A 43 14.47 3.00 -1.48
C PRO A 43 12.97 3.02 -1.76
N ILE A 44 12.43 4.22 -2.02
CA ILE A 44 11.02 4.42 -2.35
C ILE A 44 10.89 4.56 -3.86
N SER A 45 10.11 3.67 -4.47
CA SER A 45 9.74 3.75 -5.88
C SER A 45 8.46 4.54 -6.03
N ARG A 46 8.45 5.44 -7.00
CA ARG A 46 7.30 6.26 -7.34
C ARG A 46 6.70 5.77 -8.65
N CYS A 47 5.49 5.23 -8.60
CA CYS A 47 4.71 4.83 -9.76
C CYS A 47 3.66 5.90 -10.06
N ILE A 48 3.69 6.45 -11.27
CA ILE A 48 2.68 7.41 -11.73
C ILE A 48 1.78 6.67 -12.69
N VAL A 49 0.47 6.82 -12.53
CA VAL A 49 -0.52 6.22 -13.43
C VAL A 49 -0.46 6.94 -14.78
N ASP A 50 -0.27 6.18 -15.85
CA ASP A 50 -0.38 6.67 -17.21
C ASP A 50 -1.82 6.46 -17.71
N HIS A 51 -2.60 7.53 -17.69
CA HIS A 51 -3.99 7.54 -18.20
C HIS A 51 -4.10 7.46 -19.72
N SER A 52 -2.99 7.44 -20.46
CA SER A 52 -2.99 7.39 -21.94
C SER A 52 -3.39 6.02 -22.47
N ARG A 53 -3.32 4.98 -21.67
CA ARG A 53 -3.80 3.63 -21.98
C ARG A 53 -5.09 3.37 -21.22
N HIS A 54 -6.21 3.37 -21.92
CA HIS A 54 -7.44 2.77 -21.42
C HIS A 54 -7.19 1.27 -21.15
N LEU A 55 -6.67 0.98 -19.96
CA LEU A 55 -6.80 -0.35 -19.42
C LEU A 55 -8.27 -0.45 -19.01
N GLU A 56 -9.07 -1.16 -19.80
CA GLU A 56 -10.32 -1.76 -19.37
C GLU A 56 -9.97 -2.79 -18.28
N ILE A 57 -9.51 -2.31 -17.14
CA ILE A 57 -9.36 -3.12 -15.94
C ILE A 57 -10.76 -3.28 -15.39
N ILE A 58 -11.25 -4.49 -15.50
CA ILE A 58 -12.49 -5.05 -15.03
C ILE A 58 -13.01 -4.31 -13.79
N GLY A 59 -13.99 -3.40 -13.98
CA GLY A 59 -14.82 -2.84 -12.91
C GLY A 59 -14.21 -1.78 -11.99
N ALA A 60 -13.01 -1.29 -12.24
CA ALA A 60 -12.48 -0.14 -11.51
C ALA A 60 -13.01 1.16 -12.16
N ASN A 61 -13.82 1.91 -11.43
CA ASN A 61 -14.11 3.28 -11.80
C ASN A 61 -12.81 4.09 -11.75
N ASP A 62 -12.49 4.84 -12.78
CA ASP A 62 -11.27 5.67 -12.94
C ASP A 62 -11.05 6.61 -11.74
N ASP A 63 -12.11 7.00 -11.05
CA ASP A 63 -12.11 7.88 -9.87
C ASP A 63 -11.55 7.21 -8.59
N GLN A 64 -11.27 5.91 -8.59
CA GLN A 64 -10.80 5.17 -7.42
C GLN A 64 -9.29 4.86 -7.45
N LEU A 65 -8.61 5.13 -8.56
CA LEU A 65 -7.17 4.90 -8.67
C LEU A 65 -6.40 6.15 -8.27
N ASP A 66 -5.51 6.01 -7.30
CA ASP A 66 -4.56 7.07 -6.95
C ASP A 66 -3.66 7.37 -8.16
N SER A 67 -3.50 8.65 -8.47
CA SER A 67 -2.64 9.11 -9.58
C SER A 67 -1.16 8.78 -9.35
N GLU A 68 -0.78 8.49 -8.11
CA GLU A 68 0.58 8.18 -7.68
C GLU A 68 0.56 7.09 -6.61
N VAL A 69 1.39 6.07 -6.79
CA VAL A 69 1.61 5.03 -5.79
C VAL A 69 3.09 5.03 -5.39
N LEU A 70 3.36 5.11 -4.09
CA LEU A 70 4.69 4.98 -3.52
C LEU A 70 4.88 3.56 -3.02
N LEU A 71 5.92 2.87 -3.48
CA LEU A 71 6.24 1.50 -3.13
C LEU A 71 7.62 1.41 -2.47
N CYS A 72 7.68 0.63 -1.40
CA CYS A 72 8.91 0.39 -0.65
C CYS A 72 8.91 -1.07 -0.16
N HIS A 73 10.08 -1.72 -0.17
CA HIS A 73 10.22 -3.07 0.38
C HIS A 73 9.81 -3.11 1.87
N GLY A 74 9.01 -4.09 2.25
CA GLY A 74 8.50 -4.23 3.61
C GLY A 74 7.31 -3.33 3.96
N GLN A 75 6.85 -2.48 3.03
CA GLN A 75 5.69 -1.62 3.23
C GLN A 75 4.42 -2.43 3.42
N HIS A 76 3.61 -2.06 4.41
CA HIS A 76 2.24 -2.56 4.53
C HIS A 76 1.35 -1.91 3.47
N VAL A 77 0.53 -2.73 2.84
CA VAL A 77 -0.39 -2.31 1.78
C VAL A 77 -1.78 -2.88 2.00
N MET A 78 -2.77 -2.21 1.44
CA MET A 78 -4.15 -2.65 1.44
C MET A 78 -4.67 -2.67 -0.01
N LEU A 79 -5.34 -3.75 -0.39
CA LEU A 79 -6.00 -3.85 -1.69
C LEU A 79 -7.26 -2.98 -1.68
N THR A 80 -7.44 -2.14 -2.71
CA THR A 80 -8.55 -1.18 -2.81
C THR A 80 -9.69 -1.64 -3.72
N CYS A 81 -9.54 -2.80 -4.36
CA CYS A 81 -10.58 -3.39 -5.21
C CYS A 81 -10.62 -4.92 -5.05
N ASN A 82 -11.70 -5.55 -5.51
CA ASN A 82 -11.79 -7.00 -5.55
C ASN A 82 -11.08 -7.50 -6.81
N LEU A 83 -10.04 -8.32 -6.65
CA LEU A 83 -9.32 -8.95 -7.75
C LEU A 83 -9.73 -10.42 -7.89
N TRP A 84 -9.73 -11.16 -6.79
CA TRP A 84 -10.06 -12.59 -6.78
C TRP A 84 -10.67 -12.96 -5.44
N VAL A 85 -11.99 -12.86 -5.37
CA VAL A 85 -12.75 -13.01 -4.12
C VAL A 85 -12.60 -14.42 -3.53
N GLU A 86 -12.56 -15.45 -4.38
CA GLU A 86 -12.45 -16.85 -3.98
C GLU A 86 -11.13 -17.15 -3.26
N ASP A 87 -10.06 -16.49 -3.66
CA ASP A 87 -8.72 -16.66 -3.08
C ASP A 87 -8.37 -15.61 -2.01
N GLY A 88 -9.34 -14.79 -1.60
CA GLY A 88 -9.16 -13.81 -0.53
C GLY A 88 -8.56 -12.47 -0.98
N LEU A 89 -8.41 -12.22 -2.30
CA LEU A 89 -7.98 -10.93 -2.83
C LEU A 89 -9.17 -9.99 -3.00
N VAL A 90 -9.65 -9.50 -1.88
CA VAL A 90 -10.81 -8.61 -1.77
C VAL A 90 -10.41 -7.21 -1.34
N ASN A 91 -11.27 -6.23 -1.62
CA ASN A 91 -11.11 -4.89 -1.09
C ASN A 91 -10.94 -4.92 0.44
N GLY A 92 -9.91 -4.24 0.95
CA GLY A 92 -9.54 -4.27 2.36
C GLY A 92 -8.55 -5.38 2.74
N ALA A 93 -8.17 -6.29 1.82
CA ALA A 93 -7.16 -7.30 2.10
C ALA A 93 -5.81 -6.64 2.39
N LEU A 94 -5.20 -7.02 3.53
CA LEU A 94 -3.94 -6.48 3.99
C LEU A 94 -2.78 -7.41 3.61
N GLY A 95 -1.64 -6.81 3.30
CA GLY A 95 -0.42 -7.51 2.97
C GLY A 95 0.80 -6.61 3.12
N TYR A 96 1.94 -7.07 2.61
CA TYR A 96 3.17 -6.29 2.55
C TYR A 96 3.91 -6.50 1.25
N VAL A 97 4.66 -5.49 0.83
CA VAL A 97 5.54 -5.55 -0.35
C VAL A 97 6.73 -6.44 -0.04
N LYS A 98 6.82 -7.59 -0.74
CA LYS A 98 7.93 -8.52 -0.59
C LYS A 98 9.13 -8.10 -1.43
N ASP A 99 8.92 -7.87 -2.74
CA ASP A 99 9.98 -7.48 -3.65
C ASP A 99 9.47 -6.50 -4.72
N ILE A 100 10.38 -5.66 -5.22
CA ILE A 100 10.13 -4.72 -6.32
C ILE A 100 11.17 -4.99 -7.41
N PHE A 101 10.72 -5.34 -8.60
CA PHE A 101 11.56 -5.67 -9.74
C PHE A 101 11.61 -4.53 -10.74
N TYR A 102 12.80 -4.19 -11.19
CA TYR A 102 13.05 -3.10 -12.14
C TYR A 102 13.57 -3.65 -13.46
N THR A 103 13.27 -2.94 -14.54
CA THR A 103 13.86 -3.23 -15.84
C THR A 103 15.32 -2.81 -15.86
N THR A 104 16.21 -3.64 -16.39
CA THR A 104 17.66 -3.39 -16.51
C THR A 104 18.03 -2.37 -17.60
N THR A 105 17.10 -1.53 -18.05
CA THR A 105 17.38 -0.47 -19.02
C THR A 105 18.07 0.72 -18.33
N SER A 106 19.17 1.16 -18.89
CA SER A 106 20.06 2.22 -18.38
C SER A 106 19.47 3.64 -18.32
N LYS A 107 18.15 3.80 -18.41
CA LYS A 107 17.47 5.10 -18.30
C LYS A 107 16.93 5.28 -16.89
N THR A 108 17.44 6.26 -16.19
CA THR A 108 16.92 6.76 -14.91
C THR A 108 15.83 7.82 -15.15
N PRO A 109 14.72 7.85 -14.39
CA PRO A 109 14.39 6.97 -13.27
C PRO A 109 13.88 5.60 -13.73
N GLN A 110 14.29 4.54 -13.03
CA GLN A 110 13.79 3.19 -13.28
C GLN A 110 12.38 3.06 -12.71
N LEU A 111 11.42 2.81 -13.57
CA LEU A 111 10.06 2.44 -13.14
C LEU A 111 10.04 0.96 -12.75
N PRO A 112 9.33 0.58 -11.68
CA PRO A 112 9.15 -0.83 -11.35
C PRO A 112 8.42 -1.54 -12.49
N MET A 113 8.91 -2.70 -12.86
CA MET A 113 8.31 -3.57 -13.86
C MET A 113 7.14 -4.34 -13.26
N PHE A 114 7.35 -4.91 -12.09
CA PHE A 114 6.31 -5.55 -11.28
C PHE A 114 6.73 -5.59 -9.81
N THR A 115 5.75 -5.82 -8.94
CA THR A 115 5.93 -5.90 -7.50
C THR A 115 5.25 -7.16 -6.98
N THR A 116 5.93 -7.89 -6.11
CA THR A 116 5.34 -9.02 -5.41
C THR A 116 4.81 -8.58 -4.05
N ILE A 117 3.58 -8.96 -3.76
CA ILE A 117 2.90 -8.64 -2.50
C ILE A 117 2.47 -9.93 -1.84
N VAL A 118 2.71 -10.05 -0.54
CA VAL A 118 2.22 -11.16 0.27
C VAL A 118 0.99 -10.68 1.03
N PHE A 119 -0.18 -11.25 0.70
CA PHE A 119 -1.42 -10.98 1.41
C PHE A 119 -1.62 -11.98 2.56
N TYR A 120 -1.98 -11.50 3.75
CA TYR A 120 -2.07 -12.33 4.96
C TYR A 120 -3.16 -13.40 4.91
N ARG A 121 -4.21 -13.19 4.11
CA ARG A 121 -5.35 -14.11 3.99
C ARG A 121 -5.49 -14.72 2.59
N TYR A 122 -4.44 -14.67 1.79
CA TYR A 122 -4.43 -15.31 0.49
C TYR A 122 -4.39 -16.84 0.65
N VAL A 123 -5.34 -17.54 0.03
CA VAL A 123 -5.47 -19.00 0.08
C VAL A 123 -5.23 -19.67 -1.28
N GLY A 124 -4.93 -18.90 -2.30
CA GLY A 124 -4.60 -19.40 -3.63
C GLY A 124 -3.22 -20.03 -3.72
N VAL A 125 -2.85 -20.48 -4.92
CA VAL A 125 -1.53 -21.06 -5.21
C VAL A 125 -0.46 -19.97 -5.09
N PRO A 126 0.56 -20.12 -4.24
CA PRO A 126 1.63 -19.12 -4.14
C PRO A 126 2.44 -19.06 -5.44
N PHE A 127 2.78 -17.85 -5.83
CA PHE A 127 3.73 -17.63 -6.93
C PHE A 127 5.15 -17.93 -6.43
N ASN A 128 5.78 -18.96 -7.01
CA ASN A 128 7.16 -19.37 -6.71
C ASN A 128 8.15 -18.72 -7.68
#